data_1a889309392702369168a715f3c2ff82
#
_entry.id   1a889309392702369168a715f3c2ff82
#
_cell.length_a   1.000
_cell.length_b   1.000
_cell.length_c   1.000
_cell.angle_alpha   90.00
_cell.angle_beta   90.00
_cell.angle_gamma   90.00
#
_symmetry.space_group_name_H-M   'P 1'
#
loop_
_entity.id
_entity.type
_entity.pdbx_description
1 polymer ?
#
loop_
_entity_poly.entity_id
_entity_poly.type
_entity_poly.pdbx_seq_one_letter_code
_entity_poly.pdbx_strand_id
1 'polypeptide(L)' 'MTPTLTPPADPDALTAWELMTPDQRERWSERAAIAQYDGNLTRDQAEDQAWRALEEN' A
#
# COMPACT_ATOMS: atom_id res chain seq x y z
N MET A 1 -6.45 15.61 -9.25
CA MET A 1 -6.16 15.58 -7.82
C MET A 1 -5.30 14.37 -7.51
N THR A 2 -4.06 14.60 -7.10
CA THR A 2 -3.18 13.49 -6.74
C THR A 2 -3.59 12.95 -5.37
N PRO A 3 -3.78 11.64 -5.23
CA PRO A 3 -4.08 11.09 -3.92
C PRO A 3 -2.88 11.30 -2.98
N THR A 4 -3.18 11.64 -1.74
CA THR A 4 -2.15 11.80 -0.74
C THR A 4 -1.61 10.41 -0.40
N LEU A 5 -0.32 10.19 -0.65
CA LEU A 5 0.33 8.93 -0.32
C LEU A 5 0.55 8.88 1.19
N THR A 6 -0.16 7.98 1.85
CA THR A 6 -0.04 7.80 3.30
C THR A 6 0.92 6.64 3.55
N PRO A 7 2.03 6.87 4.29
CA PRO A 7 2.96 5.79 4.59
C PRO A 7 2.31 4.74 5.48
N PRO A 8 2.79 3.48 5.42
CA PRO A 8 2.27 2.43 6.28
C PRO A 8 2.54 2.72 7.76
N ALA A 9 1.65 2.22 8.61
CA ALA A 9 1.77 2.41 10.06
C ALA A 9 2.83 1.51 10.69
N ASP A 10 3.10 0.35 10.08
CA ASP A 10 4.08 -0.61 10.58
C ASP A 10 5.51 -0.13 10.29
N PRO A 11 6.40 -0.05 11.30
CA PRO A 11 7.78 0.40 11.10
C PRO A 11 8.55 -0.42 10.07
N ASP A 12 8.35 -1.74 10.05
CA ASP A 12 9.04 -2.61 9.08
C ASP A 12 8.55 -2.32 7.66
N ALA A 13 7.24 -2.17 7.50
CA ALA A 13 6.66 -1.82 6.21
C ALA A 13 7.06 -0.42 5.79
N LEU A 14 7.21 0.51 6.73
CA LEU A 14 7.64 1.87 6.42
C LEU A 14 9.04 1.88 5.82
N THR A 15 9.95 1.07 6.35
CA THR A 15 11.30 0.97 5.82
C THR A 15 11.28 0.48 4.37
N ALA A 16 10.51 -0.56 4.09
CA ALA A 16 10.37 -1.07 2.72
C ALA A 16 9.71 -0.03 1.81
N TRP A 17 8.71 0.68 2.33
CA TRP A 17 8.00 1.72 1.59
C TRP A 17 8.94 2.86 1.20
N GLU A 18 9.84 3.26 2.08
CA GLU A 18 10.81 4.33 1.82
C GLU A 18 11.81 3.94 0.72
N LEU A 19 12.10 2.64 0.59
CA LEU A 19 13.01 2.15 -0.45
C LEU A 19 12.33 2.01 -1.82
N MET A 20 11.01 2.16 -1.87
CA MET A 20 10.27 2.02 -3.12
C MET A 20 10.39 3.27 -3.97
N THR A 21 10.32 3.08 -5.30
CA THR A 21 10.24 4.18 -6.23
C THR A 21 8.88 4.88 -6.11
N PRO A 22 8.76 6.14 -6.58
CA PRO A 22 7.46 6.82 -6.57
C PRO A 22 6.36 6.03 -7.28
N ASP A 23 6.68 5.37 -8.40
CA ASP A 23 5.72 4.55 -9.12
C ASP A 23 5.24 3.36 -8.29
N GLN A 24 6.16 2.71 -7.59
CA GLN A 24 5.82 1.59 -6.71
C GLN A 24 4.95 2.04 -5.55
N ARG A 25 5.25 3.19 -4.95
CA ARG A 25 4.45 3.75 -3.87
C ARG A 25 3.04 4.06 -4.32
N GLU A 26 2.91 4.58 -5.53
CA GLU A 26 1.61 4.91 -6.10
C GLU A 26 0.79 3.65 -6.32
N ARG A 27 1.39 2.60 -6.88
CA ARG A 27 0.73 1.31 -7.09
C ARG A 27 0.31 0.67 -5.77
N TRP A 28 1.20 0.70 -4.79
CA TRP A 28 0.91 0.16 -3.47
C TRP A 28 -0.27 0.88 -2.83
N SER A 29 -0.27 2.21 -2.88
CA SER A 29 -1.33 3.03 -2.31
C SER A 29 -2.67 2.76 -3.00
N GLU A 30 -2.64 2.63 -4.32
CA GLU A 30 -3.84 2.33 -5.11
C GLU A 30 -4.40 0.96 -4.74
N ARG A 31 -3.54 -0.05 -4.65
CA ARG A 31 -3.97 -1.40 -4.26
C ARG A 31 -4.54 -1.44 -2.85
N ALA A 32 -3.90 -0.74 -1.92
CA ALA A 32 -4.39 -0.66 -0.55
C ALA A 32 -5.76 0.01 -0.50
N ALA A 33 -5.96 1.07 -1.27
CA ALA A 33 -7.23 1.77 -1.31
C ALA A 33 -8.33 0.87 -1.89
N ILE A 34 -8.05 0.16 -2.96
CA ILE A 34 -9.01 -0.77 -3.58
C ILE A 34 -9.40 -1.86 -2.60
N ALA A 35 -8.42 -2.46 -1.92
CA ALA A 35 -8.68 -3.52 -0.95
C ALA A 35 -9.53 -3.01 0.21
N GLN A 36 -9.30 -1.79 0.64
CA GLN A 36 -10.02 -1.20 1.75
C GLN A 36 -11.48 -0.89 1.38
N TYR A 37 -11.70 -0.33 0.19
CA TYR A 37 -13.04 0.08 -0.24
C TYR A 37 -13.85 -1.07 -0.83
N ASP A 38 -13.28 -1.79 -1.80
CA ASP A 38 -13.99 -2.87 -2.48
C ASP A 38 -13.97 -4.17 -1.68
N GLY A 39 -12.85 -4.46 -1.03
CA GLY A 39 -12.71 -5.67 -0.23
C GLY A 39 -13.26 -5.53 1.18
N ASN A 40 -13.66 -4.32 1.58
CA ASN A 40 -14.19 -4.04 2.92
C ASN A 40 -13.21 -4.48 4.02
N LEU A 41 -11.92 -4.33 3.75
CA LEU A 41 -10.87 -4.71 4.68
C LEU A 41 -10.47 -3.53 5.57
N THR A 42 -9.88 -3.86 6.72
CA THR A 42 -9.27 -2.83 7.56
C THR A 42 -8.01 -2.31 6.87
N ARG A 43 -7.51 -1.16 7.34
CA ARG A 43 -6.30 -0.58 6.77
C ARG A 43 -5.12 -1.55 6.83
N ASP A 44 -4.94 -2.24 7.96
CA ASP A 44 -3.84 -3.19 8.12
C ASP A 44 -3.94 -4.34 7.12
N GLN A 45 -5.16 -4.87 6.96
CA GLN A 45 -5.41 -5.96 6.02
C GLN A 45 -5.20 -5.50 4.57
N ALA A 46 -5.66 -4.30 4.25
CA ALA A 46 -5.51 -3.74 2.92
C ALA A 46 -4.04 -3.51 2.57
N GLU A 47 -3.26 -3.01 3.53
CA GLU A 47 -1.83 -2.78 3.32
C GLU A 47 -1.10 -4.11 3.13
N ASP A 48 -1.46 -5.14 3.90
CA ASP A 48 -0.87 -6.47 3.74
C ASP A 48 -1.12 -7.04 2.34
N GLN A 49 -2.34 -6.90 1.84
CA GLN A 49 -2.69 -7.35 0.49
C GLN A 49 -1.93 -6.55 -0.57
N ALA A 50 -1.75 -5.27 -0.35
CA ALA A 50 -1.00 -4.43 -1.29
C ALA A 50 0.46 -4.88 -1.40
N TRP A 51 1.08 -5.24 -0.27
CA TRP A 51 2.44 -5.79 -0.27
C TRP A 51 2.52 -7.09 -1.04
N ARG A 52 1.57 -7.99 -0.84
CA ARG A 52 1.54 -9.27 -1.54
C ARG A 52 1.38 -9.08 -3.05
N ALA A 53 0.56 -8.11 -3.46
CA ALA A 53 0.36 -7.83 -4.87
C ALA A 53 1.65 -7.35 -5.54
N LEU A 54 2.48 -6.59 -4.83
CA LEU A 54 3.77 -6.14 -5.33
C LEU A 54 4.77 -7.29 -5.42
N GLU A 55 4.73 -8.22 -4.46
CA GLU A 55 5.65 -9.36 -4.45
C GLU A 55 5.34 -10.36 -5.57
N GLU A 56 4.07 -10.46 -5.96
CA GLU A 56 3.66 -11.39 -7.02
C GLU A 56 4.04 -10.92 -8.42
N ASN A 57 4.46 -9.70 -8.55
CA ASN A 57 4.98 -9.18 -9.79
C ASN A 57 6.47 -9.37 -9.84
#